data_2ae3115cd72fa217298ecd17a2330133
#
_entry.id   2ae3115cd72fa217298ecd17a2330133
#
_cell.length_a   1.000
_cell.length_b   1.000
_cell.length_c   1.000
_cell.angle_alpha   90.00
_cell.angle_beta   90.00
_cell.angle_gamma   90.00
#
_symmetry.space_group_name_H-M   'P 1'
#
loop_
_entity.id
_entity.type
_entity.pdbx_description
1 polymer ?
#
loop_
_entity_poly.entity_id
_entity_poly.type
_entity_poly.pdbx_seq_one_letter_code
_entity_poly.pdbx_strand_id
1 'polypeptide(L)'
;SAHNYEEAKIALENGADYLGVGAIFATQTKDDAQNISMETLNEICQKVDIPVVAIGGINQVNILEFMGVAIDGVAIVSSIFGSNDIQKASSLLKDKIQRVISNKMPTCLTIAGSDSSGGAGIQADLKTMLANRVYAMSVIAALTAQNTTGVDTIYDVDASFVASQMDSVFTDIYPMAVKIGMVSQKEVILSISGKLKQYHARNIVVDPVMVATSGAKLISDE
;
A
#
# COMPACT_ATOMS: atom_id res chain seq x y z
N SER A 1 15.41 -1.07 -22.13
CA SER A 1 14.88 -0.83 -20.77
C SER A 1 15.75 0.19 -20.08
N ALA A 2 15.15 1.07 -19.32
CA ALA A 2 15.85 2.03 -18.47
C ALA A 2 15.90 1.52 -17.02
N HIS A 3 17.04 1.70 -16.34
CA HIS A 3 17.26 1.29 -14.95
C HIS A 3 17.43 2.50 -14.01
N ASN A 4 17.59 3.71 -14.58
CA ASN A 4 17.73 4.97 -13.90
C ASN A 4 17.26 6.12 -14.79
N TYR A 5 17.20 7.33 -14.24
CA TYR A 5 16.74 8.50 -14.99
C TYR A 5 17.68 8.87 -16.15
N GLU A 6 19.00 8.71 -16.02
CA GLU A 6 19.94 9.05 -17.08
C GLU A 6 19.75 8.17 -18.33
N GLU A 7 19.51 6.87 -18.12
CA GLU A 7 19.17 5.96 -19.22
C GLU A 7 17.82 6.30 -19.86
N ALA A 8 16.83 6.68 -19.05
CA ALA A 8 15.54 7.15 -19.53
C ALA A 8 15.68 8.40 -20.39
N LYS A 9 16.49 9.36 -19.97
CA LYS A 9 16.78 10.60 -20.71
C LYS A 9 17.46 10.32 -22.04
N ILE A 10 18.47 9.46 -22.06
CA ILE A 10 19.14 9.05 -23.31
C ILE A 10 18.13 8.41 -24.27
N ALA A 11 17.23 7.55 -23.77
CA ALA A 11 16.21 6.95 -24.62
C ALA A 11 15.25 7.98 -25.23
N LEU A 12 14.82 8.98 -24.43
CA LEU A 12 14.02 10.11 -24.89
C LEU A 12 14.72 10.90 -26.01
N GLU A 13 15.98 11.30 -25.78
CA GLU A 13 16.80 12.04 -26.76
C GLU A 13 16.99 11.28 -28.06
N ASN A 14 16.95 9.94 -28.01
CA ASN A 14 17.01 9.06 -29.19
C ASN A 14 15.64 8.70 -29.77
N GLY A 15 14.56 9.37 -29.36
CA GLY A 15 13.23 9.28 -29.97
C GLY A 15 12.43 8.05 -29.54
N ALA A 16 12.56 7.60 -28.32
CA ALA A 16 11.71 6.53 -27.79
C ALA A 16 10.24 6.98 -27.66
N ASP A 17 9.31 6.14 -28.15
CA ASP A 17 7.86 6.39 -28.03
C ASP A 17 7.32 5.96 -26.66
N TYR A 18 7.98 5.08 -25.96
CA TYR A 18 7.67 4.66 -24.59
C TYR A 18 8.92 4.07 -23.90
N LEU A 19 8.89 3.96 -22.58
CA LEU A 19 9.98 3.38 -21.81
C LEU A 19 9.56 2.07 -21.14
N GLY A 20 10.33 1.01 -21.31
CA GLY A 20 10.31 -0.14 -20.42
C GLY A 20 11.25 0.11 -19.25
N VAL A 21 10.74 0.09 -18.02
CA VAL A 21 11.53 0.37 -16.80
C VAL A 21 11.51 -0.84 -15.88
N GLY A 22 12.68 -1.35 -15.52
CA GLY A 22 12.83 -2.55 -14.66
C GLY A 22 14.21 -3.18 -14.74
N ALA A 23 14.47 -4.27 -13.98
CA ALA A 23 13.49 -5.11 -13.30
C ALA A 23 13.03 -4.48 -11.98
N ILE A 24 11.70 -4.43 -11.76
CA ILE A 24 11.14 -3.88 -10.51
C ILE A 24 11.20 -4.92 -9.39
N PHE A 25 10.89 -6.17 -9.70
CA PHE A 25 10.96 -7.28 -8.76
C PHE A 25 11.94 -8.34 -9.25
N ALA A 26 12.46 -9.13 -8.31
CA ALA A 26 13.35 -10.25 -8.67
C ALA A 26 12.69 -11.16 -9.71
N THR A 27 13.45 -11.50 -10.76
CA THR A 27 12.96 -12.32 -11.85
C THR A 27 13.97 -13.39 -12.22
N GLN A 28 13.49 -14.58 -12.53
CA GLN A 28 14.31 -15.68 -13.05
C GLN A 28 14.45 -15.66 -14.59
N THR A 29 13.84 -14.68 -15.24
CA THR A 29 13.80 -14.60 -16.72
C THR A 29 15.08 -14.01 -17.31
N LYS A 30 15.88 -13.29 -16.51
CA LYS A 30 17.19 -12.74 -16.88
C LYS A 30 18.13 -12.83 -15.68
N ASP A 31 19.26 -13.51 -15.84
CA ASP A 31 20.27 -13.69 -14.78
C ASP A 31 20.98 -12.39 -14.38
N ASP A 32 21.02 -11.38 -15.26
CA ASP A 32 21.71 -10.10 -15.07
C ASP A 32 20.76 -8.94 -14.72
N ALA A 33 19.51 -9.21 -14.32
CA ALA A 33 18.54 -8.16 -14.06
C ALA A 33 18.88 -7.40 -12.78
N GLN A 34 19.34 -6.15 -12.90
CA GLN A 34 19.45 -5.24 -11.78
C GLN A 34 18.04 -4.83 -11.32
N ASN A 35 17.72 -5.10 -10.06
CA ASN A 35 16.48 -4.61 -9.48
C ASN A 35 16.59 -3.11 -9.23
N ILE A 36 15.58 -2.38 -9.68
CA ILE A 36 15.43 -0.95 -9.37
C ILE A 36 14.37 -0.74 -8.31
N SER A 37 14.50 0.34 -7.54
CA SER A 37 13.53 0.64 -6.48
C SER A 37 12.25 1.28 -7.04
N MET A 38 11.18 1.22 -6.27
CA MET A 38 9.93 1.94 -6.59
C MET A 38 10.13 3.46 -6.62
N GLU A 39 11.05 3.97 -5.81
CA GLU A 39 11.42 5.38 -5.80
C GLU A 39 12.05 5.79 -7.13
N THR A 40 12.97 4.98 -7.66
CA THR A 40 13.59 5.20 -8.98
C THR A 40 12.56 5.15 -10.10
N LEU A 41 11.64 4.17 -10.06
CA LEU A 41 10.53 4.09 -11.02
C LEU A 41 9.67 5.36 -10.96
N ASN A 42 9.29 5.79 -9.77
CA ASN A 42 8.45 6.97 -9.58
C ASN A 42 9.18 8.26 -10.03
N GLU A 43 10.48 8.38 -9.77
CA GLU A 43 11.31 9.47 -10.26
C GLU A 43 11.29 9.56 -11.80
N ILE A 44 11.47 8.41 -12.47
CA ILE A 44 11.41 8.34 -13.93
C ILE A 44 10.03 8.79 -14.42
N CYS A 45 8.94 8.23 -13.86
CA CYS A 45 7.57 8.58 -14.25
C CYS A 45 7.25 10.07 -14.08
N GLN A 46 7.85 10.74 -13.10
CA GLN A 46 7.62 12.18 -12.87
C GLN A 46 8.41 13.09 -13.82
N LYS A 47 9.50 12.59 -14.41
CA LYS A 47 10.45 13.40 -15.20
C LYS A 47 10.38 13.16 -16.70
N VAL A 48 9.58 12.19 -17.15
CA VAL A 48 9.43 11.89 -18.57
C VAL A 48 7.98 12.12 -19.02
N ASP A 49 7.81 12.59 -20.27
CA ASP A 49 6.51 12.89 -20.86
C ASP A 49 5.97 11.76 -21.76
N ILE A 50 6.73 10.65 -21.88
CA ILE A 50 6.32 9.49 -22.68
C ILE A 50 5.84 8.35 -21.76
N PRO A 51 5.00 7.42 -22.26
CA PRO A 51 4.46 6.32 -21.47
C PRO A 51 5.54 5.47 -20.82
N VAL A 52 5.35 5.12 -19.56
CA VAL A 52 6.25 4.25 -18.78
C VAL A 52 5.58 2.92 -18.50
N VAL A 53 6.23 1.83 -18.92
CA VAL A 53 5.80 0.46 -18.73
C VAL A 53 6.75 -0.24 -17.75
N ALA A 54 6.26 -0.60 -16.57
CA ALA A 54 7.04 -1.35 -15.60
C ALA A 54 7.20 -2.81 -16.02
N ILE A 55 8.41 -3.37 -15.85
CA ILE A 55 8.73 -4.74 -16.24
C ILE A 55 9.61 -5.43 -15.19
N GLY A 56 9.55 -6.76 -15.12
CA GLY A 56 10.40 -7.63 -14.31
C GLY A 56 9.74 -8.11 -13.02
N GLY A 57 9.56 -9.42 -12.89
CA GLY A 57 9.07 -10.12 -11.70
C GLY A 57 7.63 -9.81 -11.29
N ILE A 58 6.85 -9.13 -12.12
CA ILE A 58 5.47 -8.72 -11.82
C ILE A 58 4.54 -9.93 -11.84
N ASN A 59 3.70 -10.03 -10.81
CA ASN A 59 2.75 -11.13 -10.63
C ASN A 59 1.47 -10.66 -9.90
N GLN A 60 0.54 -11.59 -9.66
CA GLN A 60 -0.76 -11.29 -9.03
C GLN A 60 -0.66 -10.76 -7.60
N VAL A 61 0.44 -11.03 -6.89
CA VAL A 61 0.65 -10.62 -5.50
C VAL A 61 1.19 -9.20 -5.44
N ASN A 62 2.21 -8.89 -6.27
CA ASN A 62 2.94 -7.62 -6.18
C ASN A 62 2.46 -6.51 -7.13
N ILE A 63 1.57 -6.81 -8.09
CA ILE A 63 1.09 -5.83 -9.09
C ILE A 63 0.40 -4.61 -8.43
N LEU A 64 -0.22 -4.78 -7.27
CA LEU A 64 -0.87 -3.69 -6.55
C LEU A 64 0.11 -2.76 -5.84
N GLU A 65 1.38 -3.14 -5.71
CA GLU A 65 2.43 -2.25 -5.17
C GLU A 65 2.71 -1.03 -6.07
N PHE A 66 2.23 -1.06 -7.32
CA PHE A 66 2.29 0.09 -8.23
C PHE A 66 1.19 1.15 -7.97
N MET A 67 0.30 0.93 -7.00
CA MET A 67 -0.72 1.93 -6.67
C MET A 67 -0.07 3.28 -6.33
N GLY A 68 -0.52 4.33 -7.04
CA GLY A 68 0.01 5.70 -6.91
C GLY A 68 1.33 5.98 -7.62
N VAL A 69 1.95 5.00 -8.25
CA VAL A 69 3.04 5.24 -9.20
C VAL A 69 2.44 5.57 -10.56
N ALA A 70 2.93 6.63 -11.20
CA ALA A 70 2.35 7.14 -12.45
C ALA A 70 2.78 6.32 -13.69
N ILE A 71 2.76 4.97 -13.59
CA ILE A 71 2.98 4.09 -14.74
C ILE A 71 1.78 4.08 -15.67
N ASP A 72 2.01 3.82 -16.94
CA ASP A 72 0.98 3.70 -17.98
C ASP A 72 0.67 2.23 -18.29
N GLY A 73 1.49 1.30 -17.85
CA GLY A 73 1.29 -0.12 -18.05
C GLY A 73 2.32 -1.01 -17.38
N VAL A 74 2.13 -2.31 -17.54
CA VAL A 74 3.09 -3.34 -17.10
C VAL A 74 3.34 -4.36 -18.22
N ALA A 75 4.57 -4.87 -18.28
CA ALA A 75 4.93 -5.99 -19.14
C ALA A 75 5.15 -7.25 -18.27
N ILE A 76 4.36 -8.29 -18.52
CA ILE A 76 4.35 -9.51 -17.71
C ILE A 76 4.55 -10.72 -18.63
N VAL A 77 5.52 -11.58 -18.30
CA VAL A 77 5.82 -12.80 -19.06
C VAL A 77 5.60 -14.04 -18.20
N SER A 78 6.47 -14.28 -17.22
CA SER A 78 6.50 -15.53 -16.45
C SER A 78 5.21 -15.83 -15.71
N SER A 79 4.56 -14.82 -15.12
CA SER A 79 3.30 -14.99 -14.36
C SER A 79 2.10 -15.31 -15.26
N ILE A 80 2.17 -15.02 -16.55
CA ILE A 80 1.15 -15.39 -17.53
C ILE A 80 1.47 -16.74 -18.14
N PHE A 81 2.64 -16.87 -18.76
CA PHE A 81 2.99 -18.07 -19.53
C PHE A 81 3.40 -19.26 -18.65
N GLY A 82 3.79 -19.04 -17.39
CA GLY A 82 4.00 -20.08 -16.40
C GLY A 82 2.73 -20.57 -15.68
N SER A 83 1.58 -19.99 -15.99
CA SER A 83 0.29 -20.38 -15.40
C SER A 83 -0.31 -21.59 -16.12
N ASN A 84 -0.98 -22.46 -15.37
CA ASN A 84 -1.77 -23.56 -15.93
C ASN A 84 -3.01 -23.08 -16.71
N ASP A 85 -3.46 -21.85 -16.47
CA ASP A 85 -4.57 -21.19 -17.17
C ASP A 85 -4.14 -19.77 -17.55
N ILE A 86 -3.57 -19.66 -18.75
CA ILE A 86 -3.04 -18.40 -19.29
C ILE A 86 -4.14 -17.35 -19.45
N GLN A 87 -5.34 -17.75 -19.88
CA GLN A 87 -6.45 -16.84 -20.10
C GLN A 87 -6.93 -16.23 -18.78
N LYS A 88 -7.11 -17.05 -17.76
CA LYS A 88 -7.51 -16.62 -16.42
C LYS A 88 -6.45 -15.74 -15.77
N ALA A 89 -5.17 -16.15 -15.85
CA ALA A 89 -4.06 -15.36 -15.31
C ALA A 89 -3.96 -13.99 -15.98
N SER A 90 -4.08 -13.94 -17.31
CA SER A 90 -4.04 -12.70 -18.08
C SER A 90 -5.20 -11.76 -17.74
N SER A 91 -6.45 -12.30 -17.67
CA SER A 91 -7.62 -11.52 -17.30
C SER A 91 -7.50 -10.91 -15.90
N LEU A 92 -7.10 -11.72 -14.91
CA LEU A 92 -6.94 -11.26 -13.54
C LEU A 92 -5.87 -10.18 -13.41
N LEU A 93 -4.74 -10.33 -14.08
CA LEU A 93 -3.68 -9.32 -14.09
C LEU A 93 -4.12 -8.04 -14.80
N LYS A 94 -4.87 -8.16 -15.90
CA LYS A 94 -5.45 -7.03 -16.62
C LYS A 94 -6.40 -6.23 -15.72
N ASP A 95 -7.28 -6.89 -15.00
CA ASP A 95 -8.22 -6.23 -14.09
C ASP A 95 -7.48 -5.48 -12.96
N LYS A 96 -6.45 -6.11 -12.40
CA LYS A 96 -5.63 -5.49 -11.36
C LYS A 96 -4.86 -4.27 -11.87
N ILE A 97 -4.19 -4.38 -13.02
CA ILE A 97 -3.43 -3.24 -13.57
C ILE A 97 -4.35 -2.10 -14.00
N GLN A 98 -5.55 -2.40 -14.48
CA GLN A 98 -6.51 -1.36 -14.81
C GLN A 98 -6.87 -0.52 -13.58
N ARG A 99 -7.02 -1.14 -12.40
CA ARG A 99 -7.22 -0.42 -11.14
C ARG A 99 -6.02 0.46 -10.78
N VAL A 100 -4.80 -0.04 -10.95
CA VAL A 100 -3.57 0.73 -10.71
C VAL A 100 -3.51 1.97 -11.60
N ILE A 101 -3.71 1.82 -12.92
CA ILE A 101 -3.58 2.90 -13.90
C ILE A 101 -4.72 3.94 -13.75
N SER A 102 -5.94 3.47 -13.47
CA SER A 102 -7.10 4.37 -13.32
C SER A 102 -7.12 5.12 -11.99
N ASN A 103 -6.42 4.63 -10.98
CA ASN A 103 -6.43 5.21 -9.64
C ASN A 103 -5.14 6.00 -9.37
N LYS A 104 -5.09 7.23 -9.92
CA LYS A 104 -3.97 8.19 -9.67
C LYS A 104 -4.05 8.88 -8.30
N MET A 105 -5.08 8.60 -7.49
CA MET A 105 -5.21 9.15 -6.14
C MET A 105 -4.34 8.33 -5.18
N PRO A 106 -3.45 8.97 -4.39
CA PRO A 106 -2.68 8.27 -3.37
C PRO A 106 -3.56 7.50 -2.40
N THR A 107 -3.16 6.31 -2.00
CA THR A 107 -3.91 5.45 -1.07
C THR A 107 -3.18 5.35 0.26
N CYS A 108 -3.93 5.45 1.37
CA CYS A 108 -3.37 5.28 2.70
C CYS A 108 -4.30 4.43 3.57
N LEU A 109 -3.70 3.54 4.37
CA LEU A 109 -4.40 2.74 5.34
C LEU A 109 -4.14 3.29 6.75
N THR A 110 -5.19 3.55 7.53
CA THR A 110 -5.04 3.72 8.97
C THR A 110 -5.45 2.46 9.71
N ILE A 111 -4.65 2.07 10.70
CA ILE A 111 -4.92 0.95 11.62
C ILE A 111 -4.97 1.54 13.02
N ALA A 112 -6.15 1.65 13.61
CA ALA A 112 -6.33 2.27 14.92
C ALA A 112 -7.68 1.93 15.53
N GLY A 113 -7.89 2.36 16.75
CA GLY A 113 -9.22 2.40 17.37
C GLY A 113 -10.15 3.42 16.70
N SER A 114 -11.45 3.19 16.82
CA SER A 114 -12.45 4.17 16.41
C SER A 114 -12.75 5.15 17.55
N ASP A 115 -13.11 6.37 17.20
CA ASP A 115 -13.66 7.37 18.13
C ASP A 115 -15.09 7.73 17.70
N SER A 116 -16.08 7.38 18.51
CA SER A 116 -17.49 7.65 18.21
C SER A 116 -17.81 9.14 18.07
N SER A 117 -17.04 10.02 18.71
CA SER A 117 -17.16 11.48 18.55
C SER A 117 -16.50 12.02 17.29
N GLY A 118 -15.63 11.23 16.66
CA GLY A 118 -14.98 11.57 15.40
C GLY A 118 -13.81 12.55 15.50
N GLY A 119 -13.29 12.83 16.68
CA GLY A 119 -12.19 13.77 16.93
C GLY A 119 -10.81 13.13 16.96
N ALA A 120 -10.75 11.80 17.08
CA ALA A 120 -9.52 11.01 17.16
C ALA A 120 -9.65 9.73 16.34
N GLY A 121 -8.69 8.80 16.48
CA GLY A 121 -8.70 7.48 15.90
C GLY A 121 -8.88 7.48 14.37
N ILE A 122 -9.45 6.40 13.85
CA ILE A 122 -9.66 6.25 12.40
C ILE A 122 -10.49 7.38 11.80
N GLN A 123 -11.45 7.94 12.53
CA GLN A 123 -12.31 9.01 12.03
C GLN A 123 -11.54 10.30 11.77
N ALA A 124 -10.62 10.68 12.66
CA ALA A 124 -9.75 11.83 12.45
C ALA A 124 -8.77 11.59 11.32
N ASP A 125 -8.19 10.38 11.25
CA ASP A 125 -7.26 9.99 10.20
C ASP A 125 -7.92 10.05 8.81
N LEU A 126 -9.11 9.45 8.65
CA LEU A 126 -9.87 9.46 7.39
C LEU A 126 -10.21 10.88 6.93
N LYS A 127 -10.65 11.76 7.86
CA LYS A 127 -10.92 13.17 7.56
C LYS A 127 -9.65 13.90 7.09
N THR A 128 -8.54 13.67 7.78
CA THR A 128 -7.25 14.29 7.44
C THR A 128 -6.74 13.82 6.08
N MET A 129 -6.78 12.53 5.81
CA MET A 129 -6.38 11.95 4.52
C MET A 129 -7.26 12.49 3.38
N LEU A 130 -8.58 12.52 3.57
CA LEU A 130 -9.50 13.06 2.57
C LEU A 130 -9.25 14.54 2.28
N ALA A 131 -9.01 15.36 3.31
CA ALA A 131 -8.67 16.78 3.16
C ALA A 131 -7.37 16.99 2.37
N ASN A 132 -6.46 16.02 2.40
CA ASN A 132 -5.22 16.00 1.63
C ASN A 132 -5.33 15.26 0.28
N ARG A 133 -6.53 14.96 -0.19
CA ARG A 133 -6.81 14.27 -1.46
C ARG A 133 -6.16 12.87 -1.53
N VAL A 134 -6.18 12.15 -0.41
CA VAL A 134 -5.72 10.76 -0.29
C VAL A 134 -6.93 9.84 -0.17
N TYR A 135 -6.98 8.77 -0.93
CA TYR A 135 -7.98 7.71 -0.72
C TYR A 135 -7.65 6.98 0.57
N ALA A 136 -8.53 7.14 1.55
CA ALA A 136 -8.31 6.64 2.90
C ALA A 136 -9.06 5.33 3.14
N MET A 137 -8.34 4.34 3.65
CA MET A 137 -8.88 3.04 4.08
C MET A 137 -8.63 2.86 5.56
N SER A 138 -9.40 2.00 6.22
CA SER A 138 -9.26 1.76 7.66
C SER A 138 -9.32 0.29 8.01
N VAL A 139 -8.50 -0.08 9.02
CA VAL A 139 -8.58 -1.31 9.79
C VAL A 139 -8.86 -0.91 11.24
N ILE A 140 -9.96 -1.42 11.78
CA ILE A 140 -10.40 -1.09 13.14
C ILE A 140 -9.79 -2.09 14.11
N ALA A 141 -8.95 -1.58 15.04
CA ALA A 141 -8.31 -2.39 16.08
C ALA A 141 -9.14 -2.43 17.39
N ALA A 142 -9.93 -1.40 17.64
CA ALA A 142 -10.84 -1.32 18.79
C ALA A 142 -12.01 -0.37 18.49
N LEU A 143 -13.13 -0.62 19.10
CA LEU A 143 -14.26 0.32 19.13
C LEU A 143 -14.29 1.03 20.48
N THR A 144 -14.58 2.34 20.50
CA THR A 144 -14.73 3.09 21.74
C THR A 144 -16.10 3.74 21.84
N ALA A 145 -16.66 3.73 23.03
CA ALA A 145 -17.71 4.68 23.42
C ALA A 145 -16.99 5.92 23.98
N GLN A 146 -16.80 6.91 23.13
CA GLN A 146 -15.94 8.06 23.40
C GLN A 146 -16.65 9.36 22.98
N ASN A 147 -16.38 10.41 23.74
CA ASN A 147 -16.80 11.77 23.44
C ASN A 147 -15.65 12.77 23.72
N THR A 148 -15.90 14.06 23.64
CA THR A 148 -14.87 15.10 23.82
C THR A 148 -14.37 15.22 25.27
N THR A 149 -15.02 14.58 26.23
CA THR A 149 -14.69 14.63 27.65
C THR A 149 -13.98 13.37 28.15
N GLY A 150 -14.10 12.23 27.45
CA GLY A 150 -13.45 10.98 27.85
C GLY A 150 -13.82 9.77 27.03
N VAL A 151 -13.27 8.64 27.45
CA VAL A 151 -13.54 7.30 26.93
C VAL A 151 -14.26 6.50 28.00
N ASP A 152 -15.52 6.14 27.74
CA ASP A 152 -16.36 5.41 28.71
C ASP A 152 -16.12 3.89 28.63
N THR A 153 -16.00 3.35 27.42
CA THR A 153 -15.85 1.91 27.21
C THR A 153 -15.02 1.64 25.96
N ILE A 154 -14.22 0.57 26.00
CA ILE A 154 -13.42 0.07 24.88
C ILE A 154 -13.86 -1.36 24.60
N TYR A 155 -14.08 -1.67 23.33
CA TYR A 155 -14.30 -3.02 22.83
C TYR A 155 -13.18 -3.37 21.84
N ASP A 156 -12.28 -4.26 22.25
CA ASP A 156 -11.17 -4.71 21.43
C ASP A 156 -11.66 -5.64 20.30
N VAL A 157 -11.09 -5.46 19.11
CA VAL A 157 -11.35 -6.34 17.97
C VAL A 157 -10.33 -7.48 17.98
N ASP A 158 -10.80 -8.70 17.80
CA ASP A 158 -9.94 -9.89 17.78
C ASP A 158 -8.81 -9.77 16.75
N ALA A 159 -7.60 -10.21 17.13
CA ALA A 159 -6.42 -10.16 16.28
C ALA A 159 -6.61 -10.87 14.93
N SER A 160 -7.38 -11.96 14.89
CA SER A 160 -7.74 -12.68 13.67
C SER A 160 -8.63 -11.86 12.75
N PHE A 161 -9.57 -11.08 13.32
CA PHE A 161 -10.43 -10.20 12.53
C PHE A 161 -9.69 -8.96 12.02
N VAL A 162 -8.78 -8.40 12.81
CA VAL A 162 -7.86 -7.35 12.36
C VAL A 162 -7.02 -7.84 11.18
N ALA A 163 -6.47 -9.06 11.25
CA ALA A 163 -5.77 -9.68 10.13
C ALA A 163 -6.65 -9.81 8.88
N SER A 164 -7.90 -10.24 9.03
CA SER A 164 -8.84 -10.39 7.92
C SER A 164 -9.19 -9.06 7.26
N GLN A 165 -9.35 -7.97 8.04
CA GLN A 165 -9.53 -6.62 7.51
C GLN A 165 -8.30 -6.20 6.68
N MET A 166 -7.08 -6.46 7.19
CA MET A 166 -5.85 -6.17 6.45
C MET A 166 -5.77 -6.96 5.15
N ASP A 167 -6.08 -8.27 5.18
CA ASP A 167 -6.10 -9.10 3.98
C ASP A 167 -7.06 -8.55 2.93
N SER A 168 -8.25 -8.13 3.33
CA SER A 168 -9.24 -7.56 2.42
C SER A 168 -8.75 -6.27 1.75
N VAL A 169 -8.06 -5.40 2.49
CA VAL A 169 -7.51 -4.16 1.95
C VAL A 169 -6.33 -4.45 1.03
N PHE A 170 -5.31 -5.18 1.52
CA PHE A 170 -4.07 -5.38 0.76
C PHE A 170 -4.24 -6.22 -0.51
N THR A 171 -5.27 -7.07 -0.58
CA THR A 171 -5.56 -7.89 -1.76
C THR A 171 -6.38 -7.16 -2.83
N ASP A 172 -6.99 -6.03 -2.51
CA ASP A 172 -7.83 -5.25 -3.45
C ASP A 172 -7.22 -3.88 -3.75
N ILE A 173 -7.07 -3.00 -2.75
CA ILE A 173 -6.50 -1.66 -2.89
C ILE A 173 -5.24 -1.58 -2.04
N TYR A 174 -4.08 -1.84 -2.65
CA TYR A 174 -2.81 -1.82 -1.94
C TYR A 174 -2.49 -0.42 -1.42
N PRO A 175 -2.26 -0.22 -0.10
CA PRO A 175 -1.95 1.09 0.45
C PRO A 175 -0.52 1.51 0.14
N MET A 176 -0.33 2.74 -0.35
CA MET A 176 0.99 3.36 -0.57
C MET A 176 1.68 3.72 0.75
N ALA A 177 0.89 4.00 1.79
CA ALA A 177 1.37 4.29 3.13
C ALA A 177 0.43 3.68 4.17
N VAL A 178 0.96 3.39 5.35
CA VAL A 178 0.20 2.86 6.48
C VAL A 178 0.48 3.73 7.71
N LYS A 179 -0.59 4.22 8.35
CA LYS A 179 -0.51 4.85 9.67
C LYS A 179 -1.04 3.87 10.71
N ILE A 180 -0.29 3.68 11.78
CA ILE A 180 -0.71 2.90 12.95
C ILE A 180 -0.92 3.89 14.09
N GLY A 181 -2.15 3.94 14.62
CA GLY A 181 -2.50 4.73 15.80
C GLY A 181 -2.59 3.87 17.05
N MET A 182 -3.59 4.11 17.89
CA MET A 182 -3.81 3.36 19.12
C MET A 182 -4.11 1.89 18.81
N VAL A 183 -3.26 0.99 19.34
CA VAL A 183 -3.44 -0.46 19.39
C VAL A 183 -3.05 -0.92 20.79
N SER A 184 -3.98 -1.46 21.57
CA SER A 184 -3.81 -1.78 22.99
C SER A 184 -3.34 -3.21 23.24
N GLN A 185 -3.72 -4.17 22.39
CA GLN A 185 -3.53 -5.59 22.63
C GLN A 185 -2.26 -6.11 21.94
N LYS A 186 -1.44 -6.85 22.68
CA LYS A 186 -0.18 -7.46 22.19
C LYS A 186 -0.42 -8.38 20.98
N GLU A 187 -1.47 -9.20 21.03
CA GLU A 187 -1.82 -10.14 19.98
C GLU A 187 -2.19 -9.40 18.68
N VAL A 188 -2.87 -8.27 18.80
CA VAL A 188 -3.23 -7.40 17.66
C VAL A 188 -1.97 -6.77 17.07
N ILE A 189 -1.05 -6.29 17.91
CA ILE A 189 0.24 -5.72 17.45
C ILE A 189 1.06 -6.76 16.68
N LEU A 190 1.16 -7.98 17.19
CA LEU A 190 1.86 -9.08 16.54
C LEU A 190 1.20 -9.45 15.20
N SER A 191 -0.11 -9.49 15.15
CA SER A 191 -0.90 -9.77 13.94
C SER A 191 -0.64 -8.69 12.88
N ILE A 192 -0.75 -7.41 13.24
CA ILE A 192 -0.45 -6.27 12.35
C ILE A 192 0.97 -6.37 11.81
N SER A 193 1.97 -6.57 12.69
CA SER A 193 3.37 -6.70 12.29
C SER A 193 3.59 -7.85 11.29
N GLY A 194 2.95 -9.02 11.55
CA GLY A 194 3.00 -10.17 10.65
C GLY A 194 2.42 -9.85 9.27
N LYS A 195 1.25 -9.21 9.22
CA LYS A 195 0.58 -8.84 7.97
C LYS A 195 1.35 -7.76 7.19
N LEU A 196 1.89 -6.76 7.85
CA LEU A 196 2.72 -5.73 7.19
C LEU A 196 3.96 -6.34 6.54
N LYS A 197 4.60 -7.32 7.19
CA LYS A 197 5.72 -8.08 6.61
C LYS A 197 5.27 -8.96 5.44
N GLN A 198 4.16 -9.69 5.59
CA GLN A 198 3.58 -10.56 4.56
C GLN A 198 3.31 -9.81 3.27
N TYR A 199 2.78 -8.60 3.37
CA TYR A 199 2.42 -7.76 2.22
C TYR A 199 3.53 -6.79 1.78
N HIS A 200 4.72 -6.83 2.42
CA HIS A 200 5.82 -5.91 2.13
C HIS A 200 5.38 -4.44 2.20
N ALA A 201 4.55 -4.09 3.19
CA ALA A 201 4.02 -2.74 3.37
C ALA A 201 5.16 -1.73 3.54
N ARG A 202 4.99 -0.55 2.92
CA ARG A 202 5.99 0.53 2.90
C ARG A 202 5.43 1.80 3.52
N ASN A 203 6.30 2.77 3.77
CA ASN A 203 5.92 4.08 4.30
C ASN A 203 5.05 3.96 5.55
N ILE A 204 5.53 3.20 6.55
CA ILE A 204 4.81 2.95 7.78
C ILE A 204 5.14 4.05 8.79
N VAL A 205 4.10 4.73 9.27
CA VAL A 205 4.16 5.72 10.35
C VAL A 205 3.46 5.14 11.57
N VAL A 206 4.18 5.04 12.68
CA VAL A 206 3.63 4.58 13.96
C VAL A 206 3.49 5.78 14.88
N ASP A 207 2.27 6.03 15.33
CA ASP A 207 1.93 7.00 16.35
C ASP A 207 1.56 6.24 17.63
N PRO A 208 2.52 6.05 18.57
CA PRO A 208 2.33 5.20 19.75
C PRO A 208 1.49 5.92 20.80
N VAL A 209 0.20 6.02 20.57
CA VAL A 209 -0.75 6.66 21.49
C VAL A 209 -0.93 5.77 22.71
N MET A 210 -0.38 6.17 23.85
CA MET A 210 -0.45 5.44 25.13
C MET A 210 -1.51 6.03 26.07
N VAL A 211 -1.76 7.32 25.94
CA VAL A 211 -2.67 8.08 26.84
C VAL A 211 -3.59 8.94 25.99
N ALA A 212 -4.88 8.93 26.28
CA ALA A 212 -5.84 9.85 25.68
C ALA A 212 -5.58 11.30 26.13
N THR A 213 -6.03 12.27 25.36
CA THR A 213 -5.96 13.71 25.73
C THR A 213 -6.65 14.01 27.07
N SER A 214 -7.64 13.19 27.44
CA SER A 214 -8.32 13.25 28.75
C SER A 214 -7.49 12.68 29.91
N GLY A 215 -6.29 12.12 29.66
CA GLY A 215 -5.45 11.46 30.65
C GLY A 215 -5.77 9.98 30.89
N ALA A 216 -6.77 9.42 30.21
CA ALA A 216 -7.08 7.99 30.33
C ALA A 216 -5.96 7.13 29.70
N LYS A 217 -5.46 6.12 30.42
CA LYS A 217 -4.53 5.12 29.87
C LYS A 217 -5.25 4.28 28.83
N LEU A 218 -4.61 4.10 27.68
CA LEU A 218 -5.14 3.32 26.53
C LEU A 218 -4.36 2.01 26.31
N ILE A 219 -3.29 1.79 27.04
CA ILE A 219 -2.45 0.58 26.98
C ILE A 219 -2.22 0.11 28.43
N SER A 220 -2.23 -1.22 28.63
CA SER A 220 -1.86 -1.85 29.90
C SER A 220 -0.36 -1.71 30.18
N ASP A 221 0.04 -1.79 31.47
CA ASP A 221 1.43 -1.72 31.90
C ASP A 221 2.21 -3.05 31.68
N GLU A 222 1.62 -4.09 31.04
CA GLU A 222 2.18 -5.41 30.77
C GLU A 222 2.71 -5.57 29.35
#